data_858c08d18bb7d5a58cc045abcad7a5d0
#
_entry.id   858c08d18bb7d5a58cc045abcad7a5d0
#
_cell.length_a   1.000
_cell.length_b   1.000
_cell.length_c   1.000
_cell.angle_alpha   90.00
_cell.angle_beta   90.00
_cell.angle_gamma   90.00
#
_symmetry.space_group_name_H-M   'P 1'
#
loop_
_entity.id
_entity.type
_entity.pdbx_description
1 polymer ?
#
loop_
_entity_poly.entity_id
_entity_poly.type
_entity_poly.pdbx_seq_one_letter_code
_entity_poly.pdbx_strand_id
1 'polypeptide(L)'
;MQIVTNTTLTKNNAASFSETIRWLHGLGIKNVACNTLICSGHGIEQKKENGLDDKALKEVLTAGCRTARELGMALQWYSPTCYHQGTDPIELGLGIKTCSAAAHNMTIQPDGTVLPCQSWPDSVGNILKDDWSSIWQHPTCVKLRGHLFKSEECRGCEYETSCGGGCPLDESSRTKSQGGRGASE
;
A
#
# COMPACT_ATOMS: atom_id res chain seq x y z
N MET A 1 -15.92 -8.93 20.71
CA MET A 1 -15.77 -8.24 19.39
C MET A 1 -14.28 -7.94 19.20
N GLN A 2 -13.73 -8.26 18.04
CA GLN A 2 -12.35 -7.90 17.70
C GLN A 2 -12.35 -6.54 17.01
N ILE A 3 -11.56 -5.59 17.52
CA ILE A 3 -11.44 -4.24 16.96
C ILE A 3 -10.03 -4.10 16.38
N VAL A 4 -9.94 -3.58 15.16
CA VAL A 4 -8.70 -3.13 14.52
C VAL A 4 -8.88 -1.65 14.17
N THR A 5 -7.96 -0.81 14.63
CA THR A 5 -7.92 0.60 14.20
C THR A 5 -6.97 0.74 13.02
N ASN A 6 -7.24 1.68 12.13
CA ASN A 6 -6.33 1.98 11.02
C ASN A 6 -5.95 3.46 10.99
N THR A 7 -4.66 3.76 10.86
CA THR A 7 -4.10 5.10 10.79
C THR A 7 -3.43 5.33 9.45
N THR A 8 -3.89 6.30 8.68
CA THR A 8 -3.16 6.75 7.48
C THR A 8 -2.03 7.68 7.91
N LEU A 9 -0.79 7.26 7.67
CA LEU A 9 0.42 8.00 8.06
C LEU A 9 0.67 9.16 7.09
N THR A 10 0.85 10.34 7.67
CA THR A 10 1.11 11.60 6.98
C THR A 10 2.15 12.41 7.75
N LYS A 11 2.71 13.48 7.16
CA LYS A 11 3.58 14.41 7.86
C LYS A 11 2.94 14.99 9.13
N ASN A 12 1.61 15.17 9.11
CA ASN A 12 0.88 15.78 10.21
C ASN A 12 0.73 14.89 11.46
N ASN A 13 0.81 13.56 11.32
CA ASN A 13 0.61 12.62 12.42
C ASN A 13 1.78 11.65 12.66
N ALA A 14 2.80 11.70 11.81
CA ALA A 14 3.96 10.82 11.92
C ALA A 14 4.64 10.90 13.31
N ALA A 15 4.86 12.11 13.79
CA ALA A 15 5.53 12.36 15.08
C ALA A 15 4.75 11.80 16.28
N SER A 16 3.41 11.77 16.22
CA SER A 16 2.54 11.30 17.30
C SER A 16 2.06 9.85 17.13
N PHE A 17 2.51 9.13 16.10
CA PHE A 17 2.00 7.77 15.83
C PHE A 17 2.27 6.80 16.98
N SER A 18 3.44 6.83 17.58
CA SER A 18 3.77 6.01 18.76
C SER A 18 2.89 6.35 19.98
N GLU A 19 2.55 7.62 20.17
CA GLU A 19 1.62 8.04 21.22
C GLU A 19 0.20 7.56 20.94
N THR A 20 -0.23 7.61 19.69
CA THR A 20 -1.52 7.04 19.26
C THR A 20 -1.60 5.54 19.60
N ILE A 21 -0.53 4.78 19.35
CA ILE A 21 -0.48 3.35 19.71
C ILE A 21 -0.61 3.16 21.22
N ARG A 22 0.10 3.96 22.03
CA ARG A 22 0.01 3.89 23.51
C ARG A 22 -1.40 4.24 24.02
N TRP A 23 -2.01 5.28 23.44
CA TRP A 23 -3.36 5.67 23.77
C TRP A 23 -4.38 4.57 23.44
N LEU A 24 -4.29 3.96 22.25
CA LEU A 24 -5.14 2.84 21.85
C LEU A 24 -4.95 1.62 22.77
N HIS A 25 -3.72 1.34 23.20
CA HIS A 25 -3.44 0.29 24.19
C HIS A 25 -4.17 0.57 25.51
N GLY A 26 -4.17 1.83 25.99
CA GLY A 26 -4.89 2.25 27.19
C GLY A 26 -6.39 2.05 27.10
N LEU A 27 -6.97 2.03 25.88
CA LEU A 27 -8.37 1.71 25.61
C LEU A 27 -8.65 0.20 25.47
N GLY A 28 -7.63 -0.65 25.66
CA GLY A 28 -7.75 -2.11 25.52
C GLY A 28 -7.69 -2.61 24.06
N ILE A 29 -7.34 -1.78 23.10
CA ILE A 29 -7.13 -2.20 21.71
C ILE A 29 -5.82 -2.98 21.61
N LYS A 30 -5.88 -4.14 20.94
CA LYS A 30 -4.71 -5.03 20.78
C LYS A 30 -4.19 -5.09 19.34
N ASN A 31 -5.00 -4.67 18.37
CA ASN A 31 -4.67 -4.74 16.96
C ASN A 31 -4.78 -3.34 16.36
N VAL A 32 -3.67 -2.85 15.84
CA VAL A 32 -3.58 -1.57 15.12
C VAL A 32 -3.09 -1.83 13.72
N ALA A 33 -3.58 -1.05 12.76
CA ALA A 33 -3.10 -1.06 11.40
C ALA A 33 -2.66 0.33 10.99
N CYS A 34 -1.79 0.40 10.01
CA CYS A 34 -1.43 1.65 9.38
C CYS A 34 -1.18 1.48 7.88
N ASN A 35 -1.29 2.59 7.16
CA ASN A 35 -1.04 2.68 5.73
C ASN A 35 -0.51 4.07 5.38
N THR A 36 0.06 4.22 4.17
CA THR A 36 0.34 5.54 3.59
C THR A 36 -0.87 6.07 2.83
N LEU A 37 -0.77 7.33 2.41
CA LEU A 37 -1.70 7.92 1.44
C LEU A 37 -1.65 7.15 0.12
N ILE A 38 -2.81 6.78 -0.39
CA ILE A 38 -2.96 6.08 -1.68
C ILE A 38 -3.16 7.14 -2.76
N CYS A 39 -2.49 6.99 -3.92
CA CYS A 39 -2.62 7.87 -5.07
C CYS A 39 -3.95 7.63 -5.82
N SER A 40 -5.06 8.01 -5.19
CA SER A 40 -6.40 7.93 -5.77
C SER A 40 -7.28 9.05 -5.23
N GLY A 41 -8.09 9.66 -6.10
CA GLY A 41 -8.97 10.78 -5.72
C GLY A 41 -8.19 11.91 -5.03
N HIS A 42 -8.72 12.43 -3.95
CA HIS A 42 -8.04 13.46 -3.15
C HIS A 42 -6.70 13.03 -2.55
N GLY A 43 -6.45 11.72 -2.47
CA GLY A 43 -5.18 11.18 -1.99
C GLY A 43 -3.99 11.57 -2.87
N ILE A 44 -4.20 11.88 -4.14
CA ILE A 44 -3.15 12.32 -5.08
C ILE A 44 -2.56 13.67 -4.63
N GLU A 45 -3.42 14.65 -4.36
CA GLU A 45 -3.01 15.99 -3.89
C GLU A 45 -2.43 15.89 -2.47
N GLN A 46 -3.14 15.19 -1.58
CA GLN A 46 -2.70 15.02 -0.21
C GLN A 46 -1.33 14.32 -0.12
N LYS A 47 -1.03 13.38 -1.01
CA LYS A 47 0.27 12.72 -1.00
C LYS A 47 1.41 13.67 -1.40
N LYS A 48 1.18 14.60 -2.33
CA LYS A 48 2.18 15.63 -2.70
C LYS A 48 2.50 16.56 -1.53
N GLU A 49 1.50 16.98 -0.79
CA GLU A 49 1.64 17.94 0.31
C GLU A 49 2.07 17.27 1.62
N ASN A 50 1.37 16.22 2.00
CA ASN A 50 1.43 15.59 3.33
C ASN A 50 1.99 14.16 3.32
N GLY A 51 2.38 13.62 2.17
CA GLY A 51 2.98 12.29 2.07
C GLY A 51 4.35 12.23 2.75
N LEU A 52 4.63 11.13 3.40
CA LEU A 52 5.95 10.82 3.93
C LEU A 52 6.85 10.35 2.78
N ASP A 53 8.09 10.79 2.78
CA ASP A 53 9.15 10.16 1.97
C ASP A 53 9.56 8.80 2.58
N ASP A 54 10.35 8.02 1.84
CA ASP A 54 10.73 6.66 2.23
C ASP A 54 11.51 6.63 3.55
N LYS A 55 12.35 7.63 3.80
CA LYS A 55 13.14 7.74 5.04
C LYS A 55 12.24 8.01 6.24
N ALA A 56 11.38 9.02 6.14
CA ALA A 56 10.44 9.37 7.20
C ALA A 56 9.46 8.22 7.47
N LEU A 57 8.99 7.53 6.43
CA LEU A 57 8.14 6.37 6.55
C LEU A 57 8.84 5.24 7.32
N LYS A 58 10.10 4.91 6.96
CA LYS A 58 10.87 3.89 7.65
C LYS A 58 11.07 4.23 9.14
N GLU A 59 11.38 5.49 9.45
CA GLU A 59 11.54 5.96 10.83
C GLU A 59 10.26 5.80 11.65
N VAL A 60 9.12 6.23 11.10
CA VAL A 60 7.81 6.12 11.76
C VAL A 60 7.39 4.67 11.96
N LEU A 61 7.53 3.83 10.95
CA LEU A 61 7.21 2.40 11.06
C LEU A 61 8.11 1.69 12.06
N THR A 62 9.42 1.98 12.05
CA THR A 62 10.37 1.42 13.01
C THR A 62 9.98 1.76 14.45
N ALA A 63 9.66 3.04 14.71
CA ALA A 63 9.22 3.50 16.03
C ALA A 63 7.87 2.88 16.42
N GLY A 64 6.90 2.82 15.49
CA GLY A 64 5.60 2.21 15.71
C GLY A 64 5.69 0.71 16.01
N CYS A 65 6.49 -0.03 15.25
CA CYS A 65 6.72 -1.47 15.48
C CYS A 65 7.35 -1.74 16.85
N ARG A 66 8.33 -0.93 17.24
CA ARG A 66 8.94 -1.03 18.58
C ARG A 66 7.91 -0.79 19.66
N THR A 67 7.14 0.30 19.57
CA THR A 67 6.11 0.65 20.57
C THR A 67 5.02 -0.42 20.65
N ALA A 68 4.53 -0.94 19.51
CA ALA A 68 3.53 -2.01 19.51
C ALA A 68 4.07 -3.28 20.18
N ARG A 69 5.32 -3.66 19.87
CA ARG A 69 5.99 -4.84 20.48
C ARG A 69 6.16 -4.70 22.00
N GLU A 70 6.61 -3.53 22.48
CA GLU A 70 6.75 -3.23 23.90
C GLU A 70 5.42 -3.36 24.66
N LEU A 71 4.30 -3.07 24.00
CA LEU A 71 2.96 -3.13 24.58
C LEU A 71 2.22 -4.47 24.31
N GLY A 72 2.86 -5.44 23.66
CA GLY A 72 2.21 -6.70 23.28
C GLY A 72 1.06 -6.54 22.28
N MET A 73 1.08 -5.48 21.47
CA MET A 73 0.09 -5.21 20.42
C MET A 73 0.57 -5.74 19.07
N ALA A 74 -0.39 -6.11 18.20
CA ALA A 74 -0.11 -6.42 16.80
C ALA A 74 -0.22 -5.16 15.95
N LEU A 75 0.86 -4.80 15.25
CA LEU A 75 0.85 -3.76 14.22
C LEU A 75 0.80 -4.40 12.83
N GLN A 76 -0.14 -3.95 12.01
CA GLN A 76 -0.35 -4.43 10.65
C GLN A 76 -0.06 -3.31 9.65
N TRP A 77 0.70 -3.63 8.61
CA TRP A 77 0.99 -2.73 7.51
C TRP A 77 0.10 -3.04 6.29
N TYR A 78 -0.61 -2.04 5.77
CA TYR A 78 -1.60 -2.25 4.70
C TYR A 78 -1.19 -1.72 3.33
N SER A 79 -0.15 -0.89 3.23
CA SER A 79 0.28 -0.37 1.93
C SER A 79 1.31 -1.27 1.27
N PRO A 80 1.09 -1.71 0.04
CA PRO A 80 2.16 -2.27 -0.77
C PRO A 80 3.17 -1.16 -1.11
N THR A 81 4.41 -1.30 -0.60
CA THR A 81 5.52 -0.38 -0.86
C THR A 81 6.61 -1.09 -1.66
N CYS A 82 7.47 -0.32 -2.32
CA CYS A 82 8.65 -0.88 -2.97
C CYS A 82 9.75 -1.10 -1.91
N TYR A 83 10.12 -2.36 -1.64
CA TYR A 83 11.09 -2.69 -0.59
C TYR A 83 12.50 -2.17 -0.89
N HIS A 84 12.88 -2.18 -2.15
CA HIS A 84 14.17 -1.67 -2.60
C HIS A 84 14.36 -0.17 -2.32
N GLN A 85 13.28 0.60 -2.21
CA GLN A 85 13.32 2.05 -2.02
C GLN A 85 13.41 2.49 -0.54
N GLY A 86 13.48 1.57 0.41
CA GLY A 86 13.85 1.94 1.78
C GLY A 86 13.00 1.38 2.91
N THR A 87 11.81 0.86 2.67
CA THR A 87 11.00 0.24 3.73
C THR A 87 10.71 -1.21 3.39
N ASP A 88 11.52 -2.11 3.93
CA ASP A 88 11.24 -3.55 3.91
C ASP A 88 10.35 -3.91 5.11
N PRO A 89 9.07 -4.25 4.87
CA PRO A 89 8.17 -4.64 5.96
C PRO A 89 8.59 -5.97 6.61
N ILE A 90 9.35 -6.82 5.93
CA ILE A 90 9.82 -8.10 6.48
C ILE A 90 10.85 -7.83 7.59
N GLU A 91 11.82 -6.93 7.34
CA GLU A 91 12.81 -6.52 8.35
C GLU A 91 12.16 -5.91 9.59
N LEU A 92 11.03 -5.22 9.42
CA LEU A 92 10.27 -4.62 10.52
C LEU A 92 9.38 -5.63 11.26
N GLY A 93 9.30 -6.88 10.78
CA GLY A 93 8.42 -7.91 11.35
C GLY A 93 6.95 -7.74 10.98
N LEU A 94 6.65 -6.96 9.94
CA LEU A 94 5.29 -6.70 9.44
C LEU A 94 4.83 -7.72 8.39
N GLY A 95 5.72 -8.65 8.00
CA GLY A 95 5.48 -9.67 7.00
C GLY A 95 5.48 -9.16 5.56
N ILE A 96 5.19 -10.05 4.63
CA ILE A 96 5.12 -9.73 3.20
C ILE A 96 3.88 -8.91 2.91
N LYS A 97 4.04 -7.83 2.14
CA LYS A 97 2.94 -6.99 1.69
C LYS A 97 3.06 -6.67 0.19
N THR A 98 2.33 -7.40 -0.62
CA THR A 98 2.19 -7.15 -2.06
C THR A 98 0.81 -6.56 -2.37
N CYS A 99 0.64 -6.02 -3.58
CA CYS A 99 -0.66 -5.60 -4.06
C CYS A 99 -1.59 -6.80 -4.22
N SER A 100 -2.76 -6.75 -3.60
CA SER A 100 -3.78 -7.81 -3.65
C SER A 100 -4.93 -7.49 -4.61
N ALA A 101 -4.88 -6.38 -5.33
CA ALA A 101 -5.90 -5.95 -6.27
C ALA A 101 -6.18 -7.01 -7.33
N ALA A 102 -7.45 -7.28 -7.59
CA ALA A 102 -7.94 -8.31 -8.51
C ALA A 102 -7.42 -9.74 -8.23
N ALA A 103 -6.73 -9.99 -7.11
CA ALA A 103 -6.24 -11.30 -6.70
C ALA A 103 -6.97 -11.80 -5.44
N HIS A 104 -6.85 -11.08 -4.34
CA HIS A 104 -7.45 -11.42 -3.06
C HIS A 104 -8.53 -10.42 -2.61
N ASN A 105 -8.66 -9.29 -3.29
CA ASN A 105 -9.74 -8.36 -3.08
C ASN A 105 -10.21 -7.74 -4.41
N MET A 106 -11.48 -7.43 -4.47
CA MET A 106 -12.14 -6.58 -5.45
C MET A 106 -13.21 -5.77 -4.73
N THR A 107 -13.66 -4.68 -5.32
CA THR A 107 -14.71 -3.83 -4.74
C THR A 107 -15.91 -3.84 -5.65
N ILE A 108 -17.10 -3.98 -5.07
CA ILE A 108 -18.39 -3.87 -5.76
C ILE A 108 -19.07 -2.61 -5.23
N GLN A 109 -19.41 -1.71 -6.13
CA GLN A 109 -20.16 -0.49 -5.81
C GLN A 109 -21.67 -0.78 -5.69
N PRO A 110 -22.47 0.12 -5.10
CA PRO A 110 -23.90 -0.10 -4.90
C PRO A 110 -24.72 -0.36 -6.18
N ASP A 111 -24.23 0.12 -7.32
CA ASP A 111 -24.84 -0.08 -8.64
C ASP A 111 -24.38 -1.37 -9.35
N GLY A 112 -23.58 -2.19 -8.65
CA GLY A 112 -23.01 -3.43 -9.17
C GLY A 112 -21.70 -3.25 -9.94
N THR A 113 -21.19 -2.03 -10.09
CA THR A 113 -19.88 -1.77 -10.72
C THR A 113 -18.76 -2.44 -9.96
N VAL A 114 -17.88 -3.15 -10.67
CA VAL A 114 -16.74 -3.87 -10.08
C VAL A 114 -15.44 -3.15 -10.36
N LEU A 115 -14.66 -2.93 -9.30
CA LEU A 115 -13.31 -2.35 -9.36
C LEU A 115 -12.28 -3.38 -8.89
N PRO A 116 -11.06 -3.40 -9.45
CA PRO A 116 -9.97 -4.28 -9.02
C PRO A 116 -9.56 -4.11 -7.56
N CYS A 117 -9.69 -2.90 -7.04
CA CYS A 117 -9.58 -2.55 -5.62
C CYS A 117 -10.37 -1.26 -5.36
N GLN A 118 -10.63 -0.95 -4.10
CA GLN A 118 -11.40 0.23 -3.69
C GLN A 118 -10.84 1.58 -4.17
N SER A 119 -9.56 1.62 -4.51
CA SER A 119 -8.88 2.85 -4.95
C SER A 119 -8.65 2.91 -6.46
N TRP A 120 -9.03 1.87 -7.20
CA TRP A 120 -8.85 1.85 -8.66
C TRP A 120 -9.91 2.74 -9.33
N PRO A 121 -9.52 3.63 -10.28
CA PRO A 121 -10.46 4.60 -10.84
C PRO A 121 -11.43 3.98 -11.85
N ASP A 122 -11.03 2.92 -12.56
CA ASP A 122 -11.76 2.39 -13.70
C ASP A 122 -12.46 1.06 -13.35
N SER A 123 -13.68 0.91 -13.87
CA SER A 123 -14.45 -0.33 -13.78
C SER A 123 -13.85 -1.44 -14.63
N VAL A 124 -14.01 -2.68 -14.14
CA VAL A 124 -13.67 -3.90 -14.87
C VAL A 124 -14.91 -4.71 -15.26
N GLY A 125 -16.09 -4.16 -15.00
CA GLY A 125 -17.39 -4.72 -15.35
C GLY A 125 -18.45 -4.43 -14.28
N ASN A 126 -19.61 -5.06 -14.41
CA ASN A 126 -20.72 -4.92 -13.48
C ASN A 126 -21.31 -6.29 -13.15
N ILE A 127 -21.29 -6.66 -11.87
CA ILE A 127 -21.71 -8.00 -11.42
C ILE A 127 -23.18 -8.31 -11.68
N LEU A 128 -24.02 -7.29 -11.90
CA LEU A 128 -25.45 -7.46 -12.21
C LEU A 128 -25.72 -7.65 -13.71
N LYS A 129 -24.69 -7.43 -14.59
CA LYS A 129 -24.85 -7.41 -16.05
C LYS A 129 -23.90 -8.34 -16.77
N ASP A 130 -22.70 -8.56 -16.21
CA ASP A 130 -21.62 -9.27 -16.86
C ASP A 130 -21.36 -10.62 -16.16
N ASP A 131 -20.94 -11.62 -16.92
CA ASP A 131 -20.49 -12.88 -16.35
C ASP A 131 -19.21 -12.67 -15.53
N TRP A 132 -19.15 -13.33 -14.37
CA TRP A 132 -17.98 -13.24 -13.49
C TRP A 132 -16.68 -13.60 -14.19
N SER A 133 -16.69 -14.56 -15.11
CA SER A 133 -15.51 -14.94 -15.90
C SER A 133 -14.97 -13.79 -16.73
N SER A 134 -15.86 -12.99 -17.32
CA SER A 134 -15.48 -11.79 -18.09
C SER A 134 -14.84 -10.71 -17.21
N ILE A 135 -15.42 -10.46 -16.04
CA ILE A 135 -14.88 -9.54 -15.03
C ILE A 135 -13.50 -10.03 -14.56
N TRP A 136 -13.41 -11.31 -14.20
CA TRP A 136 -12.19 -11.91 -13.70
C TRP A 136 -11.06 -11.92 -14.74
N GLN A 137 -11.38 -12.14 -15.99
CA GLN A 137 -10.44 -12.15 -17.12
C GLN A 137 -10.24 -10.78 -17.76
N HIS A 138 -10.84 -9.73 -17.21
CA HIS A 138 -10.63 -8.38 -17.72
C HIS A 138 -9.12 -8.07 -17.78
N PRO A 139 -8.60 -7.45 -18.88
CA PRO A 139 -7.16 -7.22 -19.06
C PRO A 139 -6.49 -6.53 -17.88
N THR A 140 -7.18 -5.56 -17.26
CA THR A 140 -6.69 -4.89 -16.04
C THR A 140 -6.51 -5.88 -14.88
N CYS A 141 -7.47 -6.78 -14.68
CA CYS A 141 -7.39 -7.78 -13.60
C CYS A 141 -6.23 -8.75 -13.84
N VAL A 142 -6.07 -9.23 -15.08
CA VAL A 142 -4.96 -10.11 -15.46
C VAL A 142 -3.61 -9.40 -15.24
N LYS A 143 -3.50 -8.14 -15.68
CA LYS A 143 -2.29 -7.32 -15.49
C LYS A 143 -1.94 -7.14 -14.02
N LEU A 144 -2.93 -6.87 -13.16
CA LEU A 144 -2.71 -6.65 -11.73
C LEU A 144 -2.31 -7.96 -11.03
N ARG A 145 -3.02 -9.06 -11.26
CA ARG A 145 -2.68 -10.38 -10.68
C ARG A 145 -1.30 -10.88 -11.10
N GLY A 146 -0.93 -10.64 -12.34
CA GLY A 146 0.38 -11.01 -12.88
C GLY A 146 1.50 -10.05 -12.52
N HIS A 147 1.20 -8.98 -11.77
CA HIS A 147 2.17 -7.91 -11.48
C HIS A 147 2.88 -7.37 -12.73
N LEU A 148 2.17 -7.32 -13.87
CA LEU A 148 2.71 -6.87 -15.16
C LEU A 148 2.90 -5.34 -15.24
N PHE A 149 2.59 -4.64 -14.16
CA PHE A 149 2.84 -3.21 -14.00
C PHE A 149 4.22 -2.90 -13.41
N LYS A 150 4.98 -3.91 -13.02
CA LYS A 150 6.34 -3.74 -12.46
C LYS A 150 7.23 -2.97 -13.42
N SER A 151 8.08 -2.10 -12.86
CA SER A 151 9.11 -1.42 -13.65
C SER A 151 10.22 -2.39 -14.09
N GLU A 152 11.02 -2.00 -15.08
CA GLU A 152 12.19 -2.76 -15.53
C GLU A 152 13.20 -3.00 -14.41
N GLU A 153 13.30 -2.07 -13.45
CA GLU A 153 14.18 -2.16 -12.29
C GLU A 153 13.83 -3.30 -11.33
N CYS A 154 12.58 -3.80 -11.40
CA CYS A 154 12.15 -4.97 -10.61
C CYS A 154 12.72 -6.28 -11.16
N ARG A 155 13.20 -6.30 -12.41
CA ARG A 155 13.71 -7.51 -13.05
C ARG A 155 15.03 -7.94 -12.40
N GLY A 156 15.01 -9.11 -11.76
CA GLY A 156 16.18 -9.64 -11.03
C GLY A 156 16.42 -8.99 -9.67
N CYS A 157 15.48 -8.16 -9.18
CA CYS A 157 15.50 -7.64 -7.82
C CYS A 157 15.27 -8.79 -6.83
N GLU A 158 16.02 -8.84 -5.74
CA GLU A 158 15.88 -9.86 -4.69
C GLU A 158 14.47 -9.88 -4.06
N TYR A 159 13.77 -8.75 -4.07
CA TYR A 159 12.39 -8.61 -3.57
C TYR A 159 11.32 -8.80 -4.65
N GLU A 160 11.65 -9.17 -5.88
CA GLU A 160 10.71 -9.21 -6.99
C GLU A 160 9.46 -10.04 -6.68
N THR A 161 9.63 -11.17 -6.00
CA THR A 161 8.53 -12.07 -5.64
C THR A 161 7.75 -11.58 -4.42
N SER A 162 8.42 -11.08 -3.40
CA SER A 162 7.80 -10.67 -2.13
C SER A 162 7.17 -9.27 -2.20
N CYS A 163 7.78 -8.35 -2.94
CA CYS A 163 7.30 -6.98 -3.10
C CYS A 163 6.26 -6.84 -4.23
N GLY A 164 6.48 -7.51 -5.37
CA GLY A 164 5.61 -7.43 -6.54
C GLY A 164 5.53 -6.04 -7.20
N GLY A 165 6.48 -5.13 -6.90
CA GLY A 165 6.54 -3.79 -7.47
C GLY A 165 5.72 -2.72 -6.74
N GLY A 166 5.24 -3.00 -5.52
CA GLY A 166 4.48 -2.03 -4.72
C GLY A 166 3.05 -1.80 -5.18
N CYS A 167 2.51 -0.60 -4.93
CA CYS A 167 1.16 -0.23 -5.36
C CYS A 167 1.18 0.29 -6.80
N PRO A 168 0.38 -0.27 -7.73
CA PRO A 168 0.35 0.20 -9.12
C PRO A 168 -0.21 1.61 -9.30
N LEU A 169 -0.89 2.17 -8.29
CA LEU A 169 -1.35 3.55 -8.28
C LEU A 169 -0.28 4.53 -7.79
N ASP A 170 0.83 4.05 -7.26
CA ASP A 170 1.91 4.90 -6.78
C ASP A 170 2.89 5.22 -7.90
N GLU A 171 2.86 6.46 -8.39
CA GLU A 171 3.75 6.93 -9.47
C GLU A 171 5.22 6.93 -9.04
N SER A 172 5.53 7.05 -7.74
CA SER A 172 6.90 6.98 -7.25
C SER A 172 7.55 5.62 -7.53
N SER A 173 6.75 4.58 -7.66
CA SER A 173 7.20 3.24 -8.09
C SER A 173 7.49 3.14 -9.59
N ARG A 174 7.10 4.14 -10.40
CA ARG A 174 7.18 4.12 -11.86
C ARG A 174 8.20 5.10 -12.46
N THR A 175 8.63 6.15 -11.74
CA THR A 175 9.27 7.33 -12.36
C THR A 175 10.77 7.47 -12.16
N LYS A 176 11.49 6.48 -11.63
CA LYS A 176 12.97 6.58 -11.55
C LYS A 176 13.72 6.25 -12.86
N SER A 177 13.02 5.89 -13.94
CA SER A 177 13.68 5.54 -15.23
C SER A 177 14.01 6.73 -16.14
N GLN A 178 13.71 8.00 -15.77
CA GLN A 178 13.96 9.16 -16.64
C GLN A 178 14.89 10.25 -16.09
N GLY A 179 15.53 10.03 -14.95
CA GLY A 179 16.41 11.02 -14.31
C GLY A 179 17.88 10.66 -14.28
N GLY A 180 18.49 10.23 -15.39
CA GLY A 180 19.91 9.84 -15.35
C GLY A 180 20.61 9.66 -16.69
N ARG A 181 20.34 10.53 -17.67
CA ARG A 181 21.31 10.74 -18.77
C ARG A 181 21.46 12.24 -18.98
N GLY A 182 22.25 12.86 -18.13
CA GLY A 182 22.88 14.13 -18.44
C GLY A 182 23.81 13.91 -19.64
N ALA A 183 23.52 14.57 -20.73
CA ALA A 183 24.44 14.72 -21.83
C ALA A 183 25.68 15.39 -21.29
N SER A 184 26.81 14.72 -21.43
CA SER A 184 28.14 15.36 -21.44
C SER A 184 28.44 15.74 -22.87
N GLU A 185 28.48 17.02 -23.15
CA GLU A 185 29.42 17.59 -24.13
C GLU A 185 30.59 18.21 -23.37
#